data_0476cbb6a1d759ec7c766d3537ef4453
#
_entry.id   0476cbb6a1d759ec7c766d3537ef4453
#
_cell.length_a   1.000
_cell.length_b   1.000
_cell.length_c   1.000
_cell.angle_alpha   90.00
_cell.angle_beta   90.00
_cell.angle_gamma   90.00
#
_symmetry.space_group_name_H-M   'P 1'
#
loop_
_entity.id
_entity.type
_entity.pdbx_description
1 polymer ?
#
loop_
_entity_poly.entity_id
_entity_poly.type
_entity_poly.pdbx_seq_one_letter_code
_entity_poly.pdbx_strand_id
1 'polypeptide(L)'
;METKLDYIIQRIKGFKKIQILELGVQNGVSTKRFIDLCDINDGFLTSIDIKDCSNIIKNDRWKFVHSSDDNFEIIDKIIPKAIDFIFIDSLHEPNHVEKVFYHYYDFLKKDGICIIDDISWLPYSKDQYRDNEFSEYINRSTFNKILEIFNQNQENFSLEFFFKESGYAIITKNKENLLNKSKELKSREHGIKNLLRKIYKRNPKN
;
A
#
# COMPACT_ATOMS: atom_id res chain seq x y z
N MET A 1 14.59 -15.27 10.53
CA MET A 1 13.30 -14.60 10.86
C MET A 1 12.68 -14.17 9.56
N GLU A 2 11.42 -14.50 9.29
CA GLU A 2 10.73 -14.13 8.06
C GLU A 2 10.59 -12.59 7.97
N THR A 3 11.01 -12.03 6.84
CA THR A 3 10.95 -10.58 6.61
C THR A 3 9.53 -10.16 6.15
N LYS A 4 9.26 -8.87 6.19
CA LYS A 4 8.04 -8.27 5.60
C LYS A 4 7.87 -8.68 4.12
N LEU A 5 8.95 -8.67 3.35
CA LEU A 5 8.92 -9.02 1.93
C LEU A 5 8.69 -10.52 1.69
N ASP A 6 9.21 -11.40 2.55
CA ASP A 6 8.91 -12.85 2.46
C ASP A 6 7.41 -13.12 2.61
N TYR A 7 6.74 -12.40 3.49
CA TYR A 7 5.29 -12.51 3.65
C TYR A 7 4.55 -12.06 2.38
N ILE A 8 4.97 -10.95 1.75
CA ILE A 8 4.39 -10.50 0.47
C ILE A 8 4.53 -11.60 -0.59
N ILE A 9 5.73 -12.14 -0.77
CA ILE A 9 5.99 -13.21 -1.74
C ILE A 9 5.11 -14.43 -1.47
N GLN A 10 4.94 -14.84 -0.20
CA GLN A 10 4.06 -15.96 0.15
C GLN A 10 2.60 -15.72 -0.28
N ARG A 11 2.10 -14.50 -0.20
CA ARG A 11 0.73 -14.13 -0.59
C ARG A 11 0.51 -14.20 -2.11
N ILE A 12 1.55 -13.92 -2.90
CA ILE A 12 1.42 -13.80 -4.37
C ILE A 12 2.05 -14.95 -5.16
N LYS A 13 2.79 -15.86 -4.53
CA LYS A 13 3.49 -16.96 -5.23
C LYS A 13 2.56 -17.94 -5.98
N GLY A 14 1.28 -17.97 -5.64
CA GLY A 14 0.28 -18.83 -6.28
C GLY A 14 -0.19 -18.34 -7.65
N PHE A 15 0.05 -17.08 -8.00
CA PHE A 15 -0.34 -16.54 -9.29
C PHE A 15 0.57 -17.11 -10.40
N LYS A 16 -0.04 -17.55 -11.49
CA LYS A 16 0.68 -17.99 -12.70
C LYS A 16 0.74 -16.84 -13.71
N LYS A 17 1.88 -16.66 -14.38
CA LYS A 17 2.11 -15.56 -15.33
C LYS A 17 1.77 -14.18 -14.72
N ILE A 18 2.15 -14.03 -13.46
CA ILE A 18 1.80 -12.85 -12.65
C ILE A 18 2.24 -11.55 -13.35
N GLN A 19 1.34 -10.58 -13.42
CA GLN A 19 1.61 -9.22 -13.86
C GLN A 19 1.75 -8.33 -12.63
N ILE A 20 2.94 -7.82 -12.39
CA ILE A 20 3.27 -6.99 -11.21
C ILE A 20 3.47 -5.54 -11.64
N LEU A 21 2.88 -4.61 -10.91
CA LEU A 21 3.19 -3.18 -10.96
C LEU A 21 3.81 -2.76 -9.62
N GLU A 22 5.02 -2.22 -9.67
CA GLU A 22 5.74 -1.67 -8.52
C GLU A 22 5.88 -0.17 -8.68
N LEU A 23 5.43 0.58 -7.67
CA LEU A 23 5.57 2.03 -7.56
C LEU A 23 6.59 2.33 -6.45
N GLY A 24 7.78 2.80 -6.83
CA GLY A 24 8.96 2.94 -5.97
C GLY A 24 9.91 1.75 -6.10
N VAL A 25 11.14 2.02 -6.51
CA VAL A 25 12.22 1.04 -6.72
C VAL A 25 13.37 1.25 -5.75
N GLN A 26 13.79 2.49 -5.58
CA GLN A 26 14.91 2.91 -4.74
C GLN A 26 16.18 2.08 -4.99
N ASN A 27 16.52 1.14 -4.11
CA ASN A 27 17.70 0.27 -4.21
C ASN A 27 17.38 -1.11 -4.83
N GLY A 28 16.13 -1.33 -5.27
CA GLY A 28 15.69 -2.54 -5.95
C GLY A 28 15.60 -3.79 -5.06
N VAL A 29 15.40 -3.63 -3.75
CA VAL A 29 15.29 -4.75 -2.81
C VAL A 29 14.02 -5.56 -3.08
N SER A 30 12.87 -4.90 -3.17
CA SER A 30 11.58 -5.48 -3.56
C SER A 30 11.61 -5.96 -5.01
N THR A 31 12.12 -5.12 -5.91
CA THR A 31 12.24 -5.38 -7.34
C THR A 31 12.94 -6.72 -7.63
N LYS A 32 14.07 -7.00 -6.97
CA LYS A 32 14.80 -8.28 -7.10
C LYS A 32 13.93 -9.47 -6.73
N ARG A 33 13.23 -9.38 -5.61
CA ARG A 33 12.35 -10.46 -5.13
C ARG A 33 11.15 -10.69 -6.06
N PHE A 34 10.61 -9.62 -6.62
CA PHE A 34 9.50 -9.73 -7.59
C PHE A 34 9.97 -10.31 -8.92
N ILE A 35 11.19 -9.98 -9.37
CA ILE A 35 11.80 -10.59 -10.57
C ILE A 35 12.04 -12.09 -10.35
N ASP A 36 12.60 -12.50 -9.20
CA ASP A 36 12.79 -13.91 -8.87
C ASP A 36 11.46 -14.68 -8.94
N LEU A 37 10.38 -14.08 -8.48
CA LEU A 37 9.04 -14.66 -8.59
C LEU A 37 8.55 -14.71 -10.04
N CYS A 38 8.78 -13.65 -10.83
CA CYS A 38 8.41 -13.61 -12.25
C CYS A 38 9.16 -14.68 -13.07
N ASP A 39 10.42 -14.93 -12.76
CA ASP A 39 11.21 -15.98 -13.40
C ASP A 39 10.63 -17.39 -13.12
N ILE A 40 10.18 -17.62 -11.88
CA ILE A 40 9.57 -18.90 -11.47
C ILE A 40 8.17 -19.09 -12.09
N ASN A 41 7.37 -18.03 -12.14
CA ASN A 41 5.93 -18.10 -12.46
C ASN A 41 5.60 -17.70 -13.91
N ASP A 42 6.62 -17.48 -14.76
CA ASP A 42 6.46 -16.94 -16.11
C ASP A 42 5.74 -15.58 -16.12
N GLY A 43 6.01 -14.76 -15.10
CA GLY A 43 5.41 -13.44 -14.87
C GLY A 43 6.18 -12.30 -15.53
N PHE A 44 5.72 -11.07 -15.27
CA PHE A 44 6.37 -9.85 -15.73
C PHE A 44 6.21 -8.74 -14.68
N LEU A 45 7.29 -7.97 -14.46
CA LEU A 45 7.34 -6.84 -13.54
C LEU A 45 7.48 -5.53 -14.33
N THR A 46 6.60 -4.57 -14.05
CA THR A 46 6.78 -3.17 -14.44
C THR A 46 7.00 -2.35 -13.19
N SER A 47 8.14 -1.64 -13.12
CA SER A 47 8.49 -0.79 -11.99
C SER A 47 8.61 0.67 -12.42
N ILE A 48 8.13 1.58 -11.57
CA ILE A 48 8.10 3.03 -11.82
C ILE A 48 8.84 3.72 -10.68
N ASP A 49 9.75 4.63 -11.00
CA ASP A 49 10.42 5.48 -10.00
C ASP A 49 10.77 6.84 -10.63
N ILE A 50 10.74 7.89 -9.80
CA ILE A 50 11.19 9.24 -10.19
C ILE A 50 12.71 9.36 -10.32
N LYS A 51 13.46 8.41 -9.74
CA LYS A 51 14.90 8.26 -9.93
C LYS A 51 15.18 7.26 -11.03
N ASP A 52 16.23 7.49 -11.80
CA ASP A 52 16.65 6.51 -12.79
C ASP A 52 17.26 5.26 -12.12
N CYS A 53 16.47 4.21 -12.08
CA CYS A 53 16.83 2.89 -11.55
C CYS A 53 17.11 1.87 -12.65
N SER A 54 17.19 2.27 -13.92
CA SER A 54 17.31 1.38 -15.08
C SER A 54 18.51 0.42 -15.04
N ASN A 55 19.56 0.78 -14.29
CA ASN A 55 20.80 0.01 -14.20
C ASN A 55 20.87 -0.95 -12.99
N ILE A 56 19.82 -0.99 -12.14
CA ILE A 56 19.84 -1.81 -10.91
C ILE A 56 19.84 -3.31 -11.24
N ILE A 57 19.08 -3.71 -12.25
CA ILE A 57 18.91 -5.11 -12.65
C ILE A 57 18.88 -5.21 -14.18
N LYS A 58 19.37 -6.32 -14.72
CA LYS A 58 19.18 -6.70 -16.13
C LYS A 58 18.41 -8.01 -16.17
N ASN A 59 17.14 -7.94 -16.55
CA ASN A 59 16.27 -9.12 -16.68
C ASN A 59 15.20 -8.84 -17.75
N ASP A 60 14.96 -9.79 -18.65
CA ASP A 60 13.99 -9.65 -19.75
C ASP A 60 12.55 -9.63 -19.29
N ARG A 61 12.27 -10.01 -18.03
CA ARG A 61 10.94 -9.96 -17.39
C ARG A 61 10.72 -8.68 -16.59
N TRP A 62 11.63 -7.72 -16.69
CA TRP A 62 11.53 -6.45 -16.01
C TRP A 62 11.51 -5.28 -16.98
N LYS A 63 10.54 -4.40 -16.79
CA LYS A 63 10.47 -3.12 -17.49
C LYS A 63 10.51 -1.99 -16.46
N PHE A 64 11.52 -1.14 -16.55
CA PHE A 64 11.63 0.07 -15.76
C PHE A 64 11.08 1.28 -16.52
N VAL A 65 10.33 2.13 -15.81
CA VAL A 65 9.78 3.39 -16.32
C VAL A 65 10.27 4.54 -15.43
N HIS A 66 11.12 5.38 -15.96
CA HIS A 66 11.60 6.58 -15.29
C HIS A 66 10.53 7.67 -15.36
N SER A 67 9.68 7.77 -14.36
CA SER A 67 8.56 8.72 -14.27
C SER A 67 8.06 8.85 -12.84
N SER A 68 7.33 9.93 -12.55
CA SER A 68 6.46 9.96 -11.38
C SER A 68 5.31 8.98 -11.57
N ASP A 69 4.95 8.23 -10.51
CA ASP A 69 3.90 7.22 -10.52
C ASP A 69 2.48 7.81 -10.69
N ASP A 70 2.33 9.11 -10.53
CA ASP A 70 1.09 9.85 -10.80
C ASP A 70 1.05 10.51 -12.19
N ASN A 71 2.03 10.24 -13.04
CA ASN A 71 2.03 10.63 -14.45
C ASN A 71 1.23 9.62 -15.30
N PHE A 72 -0.06 9.54 -15.04
CA PHE A 72 -0.96 8.54 -15.59
C PHE A 72 -0.99 8.54 -17.13
N GLU A 73 -0.86 9.73 -17.75
CA GLU A 73 -0.88 9.86 -19.22
C GLU A 73 0.22 9.06 -19.92
N ILE A 74 1.39 8.99 -19.31
CA ILE A 74 2.52 8.20 -19.82
C ILE A 74 2.38 6.74 -19.41
N ILE A 75 2.08 6.49 -18.14
CA ILE A 75 2.12 5.16 -17.54
C ILE A 75 1.05 4.24 -18.12
N ASP A 76 -0.17 4.73 -18.34
CA ASP A 76 -1.29 3.95 -18.87
C ASP A 76 -1.05 3.38 -20.28
N LYS A 77 -0.12 3.97 -21.03
CA LYS A 77 0.31 3.47 -22.35
C LYS A 77 1.32 2.33 -22.24
N ILE A 78 1.91 2.14 -21.06
CA ILE A 78 3.06 1.26 -20.84
C ILE A 78 2.72 0.02 -20.04
N ILE A 79 1.86 0.18 -19.01
CA ILE A 79 1.47 -0.91 -18.10
C ILE A 79 0.45 -1.85 -18.73
N PRO A 80 0.41 -3.12 -18.31
CA PRO A 80 -0.65 -4.04 -18.74
C PRO A 80 -2.03 -3.58 -18.27
N LYS A 81 -3.05 -3.87 -19.08
CA LYS A 81 -4.45 -3.52 -18.74
C LYS A 81 -5.06 -4.39 -17.63
N ALA A 82 -4.39 -5.46 -17.26
CA ALA A 82 -4.83 -6.41 -16.26
C ALA A 82 -3.64 -6.82 -15.37
N ILE A 83 -3.63 -6.35 -14.13
CA ILE A 83 -2.55 -6.51 -13.15
C ILE A 83 -3.02 -7.47 -12.06
N ASP A 84 -2.17 -8.41 -11.66
CA ASP A 84 -2.45 -9.35 -10.57
C ASP A 84 -2.01 -8.81 -9.22
N PHE A 85 -0.90 -8.05 -9.21
CA PHE A 85 -0.33 -7.52 -7.98
C PHE A 85 0.20 -6.10 -8.18
N ILE A 86 -0.19 -5.19 -7.29
CA ILE A 86 0.30 -3.80 -7.22
C ILE A 86 1.01 -3.60 -5.89
N PHE A 87 2.23 -3.06 -5.93
CA PHE A 87 2.99 -2.67 -4.75
C PHE A 87 3.22 -1.17 -4.76
N ILE A 88 2.68 -0.45 -3.77
CA ILE A 88 2.81 1.00 -3.61
C ILE A 88 3.78 1.27 -2.48
N ASP A 89 5.00 1.65 -2.83
CA ASP A 89 6.13 1.95 -1.95
C ASP A 89 6.87 3.22 -2.45
N SER A 90 6.10 4.21 -2.89
CA SER A 90 6.61 5.46 -3.44
C SER A 90 6.51 6.61 -2.44
N LEU A 91 5.68 7.61 -2.70
CA LEU A 91 5.43 8.72 -1.78
C LEU A 91 4.31 8.37 -0.81
N HIS A 92 4.64 8.28 0.50
CA HIS A 92 3.71 7.81 1.55
C HIS A 92 2.73 8.87 2.05
N GLU A 93 2.60 10.03 1.38
CA GLU A 93 1.62 11.05 1.74
C GLU A 93 0.19 10.57 1.46
N PRO A 94 -0.77 10.80 2.39
CA PRO A 94 -2.12 10.24 2.30
C PRO A 94 -2.87 10.62 1.02
N ASN A 95 -2.73 11.85 0.54
CA ASN A 95 -3.41 12.30 -0.68
C ASN A 95 -2.78 11.71 -1.95
N HIS A 96 -1.46 11.50 -1.95
CA HIS A 96 -0.76 10.84 -3.04
C HIS A 96 -1.15 9.36 -3.11
N VAL A 97 -1.08 8.66 -1.97
CA VAL A 97 -1.48 7.25 -1.88
C VAL A 97 -2.93 7.07 -2.33
N GLU A 98 -3.85 7.94 -1.88
CA GLU A 98 -5.24 7.91 -2.35
C GLU A 98 -5.34 8.05 -3.86
N LYS A 99 -4.65 9.05 -4.44
CA LYS A 99 -4.67 9.34 -5.88
C LYS A 99 -4.19 8.15 -6.72
N VAL A 100 -3.03 7.59 -6.38
CA VAL A 100 -2.45 6.47 -7.13
C VAL A 100 -3.23 5.18 -6.91
N PHE A 101 -3.73 4.93 -5.69
CA PHE A 101 -4.56 3.77 -5.40
C PHE A 101 -5.85 3.77 -6.22
N TYR A 102 -6.62 4.87 -6.25
CA TYR A 102 -7.85 4.96 -7.05
C TYR A 102 -7.57 4.71 -8.53
N HIS A 103 -6.50 5.30 -9.06
CA HIS A 103 -6.15 5.15 -10.47
C HIS A 103 -5.78 3.70 -10.81
N TYR A 104 -4.83 3.10 -10.08
CA TYR A 104 -4.35 1.77 -10.41
C TYR A 104 -5.28 0.63 -9.98
N TYR A 105 -6.24 0.89 -9.10
CA TYR A 105 -7.26 -0.09 -8.74
C TYR A 105 -8.09 -0.55 -9.96
N ASP A 106 -8.31 0.32 -10.95
CA ASP A 106 -9.04 -0.03 -12.17
C ASP A 106 -8.28 -1.05 -13.02
N PHE A 107 -6.95 -1.08 -12.95
CA PHE A 107 -6.11 -2.06 -13.63
C PHE A 107 -5.96 -3.38 -12.85
N LEU A 108 -6.28 -3.39 -11.56
CA LEU A 108 -6.20 -4.57 -10.73
C LEU A 108 -7.32 -5.56 -11.10
N LYS A 109 -6.96 -6.82 -11.36
CA LYS A 109 -7.94 -7.89 -11.62
C LYS A 109 -8.77 -8.20 -10.39
N LYS A 110 -9.94 -8.80 -10.58
CA LYS A 110 -10.65 -9.46 -9.50
C LYS A 110 -9.74 -10.53 -8.88
N ASP A 111 -9.78 -10.65 -7.55
CA ASP A 111 -8.90 -11.47 -6.72
C ASP A 111 -7.41 -11.04 -6.76
N GLY A 112 -7.09 -9.96 -7.46
CA GLY A 112 -5.79 -9.33 -7.44
C GLY A 112 -5.52 -8.62 -6.12
N ILE A 113 -4.24 -8.42 -5.81
CA ILE A 113 -3.79 -7.88 -4.52
C ILE A 113 -3.06 -6.56 -4.75
N CYS A 114 -3.43 -5.54 -3.98
CA CYS A 114 -2.66 -4.30 -3.85
C CYS A 114 -2.09 -4.20 -2.44
N ILE A 115 -0.81 -3.90 -2.31
CA ILE A 115 -0.15 -3.63 -1.03
C ILE A 115 0.32 -2.19 -1.01
N ILE A 116 0.02 -1.49 0.10
CA ILE A 116 0.49 -0.14 0.38
C ILE A 116 1.44 -0.23 1.57
N ASP A 117 2.70 0.17 1.36
CA ASP A 117 3.75 0.10 2.38
C ASP A 117 3.72 1.30 3.34
N ASP A 118 4.52 1.20 4.42
CA ASP A 118 4.78 2.24 5.40
C ASP A 118 3.53 2.84 6.07
N ILE A 119 2.67 1.95 6.62
CA ILE A 119 1.43 2.38 7.29
C ILE A 119 1.45 2.19 8.81
N SER A 120 2.52 1.61 9.38
CA SER A 120 2.58 1.36 10.82
C SER A 120 2.91 2.64 11.60
N TRP A 121 2.05 2.95 12.54
CA TRP A 121 2.21 4.03 13.52
C TRP A 121 2.11 3.49 14.97
N LEU A 122 2.19 2.17 15.14
CA LEU A 122 2.09 1.55 16.46
C LEU A 122 3.26 1.96 17.35
N PRO A 123 3.00 2.17 18.65
CA PRO A 123 4.06 2.38 19.62
C PRO A 123 4.99 1.17 19.65
N TYR A 124 6.26 1.40 19.88
CA TYR A 124 7.28 0.37 19.99
C TYR A 124 8.07 0.50 21.29
N SER A 125 8.78 -0.56 21.63
CA SER A 125 9.59 -0.59 22.86
C SER A 125 10.72 0.41 22.79
N LYS A 126 11.13 0.95 23.92
CA LYS A 126 12.19 1.97 24.06
C LYS A 126 13.50 1.60 23.34
N ASP A 127 13.81 0.31 23.23
CA ASP A 127 15.01 -0.20 22.58
C ASP A 127 14.85 -0.50 21.07
N GLN A 128 13.67 -0.26 20.53
CA GLN A 128 13.35 -0.52 19.13
C GLN A 128 13.06 0.82 18.43
N TYR A 129 14.11 1.60 18.18
CA TYR A 129 13.97 2.80 17.39
C TYR A 129 13.57 2.43 15.96
N ARG A 130 12.53 3.07 15.42
CA ARG A 130 12.08 2.86 14.04
C ARG A 130 12.31 4.12 13.24
N ASP A 131 11.39 5.07 13.34
CA ASP A 131 11.39 6.28 12.53
C ASP A 131 11.31 7.52 13.41
N ASN A 132 11.43 8.67 12.80
CA ASN A 132 11.22 9.92 13.50
C ASN A 132 9.72 10.20 13.68
N GLU A 133 9.39 11.17 14.53
CA GLU A 133 8.00 11.59 14.82
C GLU A 133 7.22 11.99 13.57
N PHE A 134 7.87 12.55 12.57
CA PHE A 134 7.25 12.94 11.30
C PHE A 134 6.79 11.71 10.50
N SER A 135 7.63 10.69 10.39
CA SER A 135 7.27 9.43 9.72
C SER A 135 6.09 8.74 10.41
N GLU A 136 6.07 8.72 11.74
CA GLU A 136 4.95 8.18 12.50
C GLU A 136 3.64 8.94 12.21
N TYR A 137 3.70 10.27 12.13
CA TYR A 137 2.55 11.11 11.78
C TYR A 137 2.05 10.81 10.36
N ILE A 138 2.94 10.71 9.38
CA ILE A 138 2.59 10.41 7.98
C ILE A 138 1.98 9.01 7.87
N ASN A 139 2.62 8.00 8.46
CA ASN A 139 2.12 6.62 8.44
C ASN A 139 0.71 6.53 9.06
N ARG A 140 0.47 7.21 10.18
CA ARG A 140 -0.88 7.28 10.79
C ARG A 140 -1.90 7.96 9.89
N SER A 141 -1.49 9.04 9.22
CA SER A 141 -2.37 9.78 8.31
C SER A 141 -2.74 8.94 7.10
N THR A 142 -1.78 8.22 6.53
CA THR A 142 -2.00 7.27 5.42
C THR A 142 -2.85 6.08 5.85
N PHE A 143 -2.59 5.50 7.03
CA PHE A 143 -3.46 4.48 7.61
C PHE A 143 -4.91 4.93 7.73
N ASN A 144 -5.15 6.14 8.25
CA ASN A 144 -6.50 6.70 8.37
C ASN A 144 -7.14 6.93 6.98
N LYS A 145 -6.38 7.41 6.00
CA LYS A 145 -6.83 7.58 4.62
C LYS A 145 -7.27 6.25 4.00
N ILE A 146 -6.53 5.18 4.21
CA ILE A 146 -6.91 3.83 3.75
C ILE A 146 -8.22 3.38 4.40
N LEU A 147 -8.43 3.66 5.69
CA LEU A 147 -9.70 3.38 6.36
C LEU A 147 -10.86 4.22 5.80
N GLU A 148 -10.63 5.48 5.43
CA GLU A 148 -11.63 6.34 4.77
C GLU A 148 -12.06 5.76 3.42
N ILE A 149 -11.11 5.30 2.61
CA ILE A 149 -11.37 4.64 1.33
C ILE A 149 -12.16 3.34 1.56
N PHE A 150 -11.69 2.49 2.47
CA PHE A 150 -12.32 1.20 2.77
C PHE A 150 -13.76 1.36 3.25
N ASN A 151 -14.02 2.33 4.13
CA ASN A 151 -15.36 2.56 4.69
C ASN A 151 -16.43 2.85 3.62
N GLN A 152 -16.05 3.43 2.48
CA GLN A 152 -16.94 3.70 1.36
C GLN A 152 -17.01 2.53 0.34
N ASN A 153 -16.11 1.53 0.47
CA ASN A 153 -15.86 0.51 -0.54
C ASN A 153 -15.80 -0.93 0.01
N GLN A 154 -16.41 -1.20 1.17
CA GLN A 154 -16.32 -2.49 1.88
C GLN A 154 -16.77 -3.71 1.05
N GLU A 155 -17.63 -3.50 0.05
CA GLU A 155 -18.06 -4.58 -0.84
C GLU A 155 -17.11 -4.80 -2.03
N ASN A 156 -16.30 -3.77 -2.38
CA ASN A 156 -15.44 -3.79 -3.56
C ASN A 156 -14.12 -4.52 -3.29
N PHE A 157 -13.61 -4.44 -2.05
CA PHE A 157 -12.37 -5.11 -1.65
C PHE A 157 -12.37 -5.47 -0.17
N SER A 158 -11.56 -6.44 0.20
CA SER A 158 -11.19 -6.74 1.59
C SER A 158 -9.91 -6.02 1.97
N LEU A 159 -9.76 -5.70 3.26
CA LEU A 159 -8.63 -4.98 3.80
C LEU A 159 -8.07 -5.73 5.01
N GLU A 160 -6.77 -6.00 4.98
CA GLU A 160 -5.99 -6.56 6.07
C GLU A 160 -4.84 -5.61 6.40
N PHE A 161 -4.39 -5.58 7.65
CA PHE A 161 -3.20 -4.84 8.08
C PHE A 161 -2.16 -5.77 8.65
N PHE A 162 -0.91 -5.51 8.31
CA PHE A 162 0.24 -6.22 8.85
C PHE A 162 1.20 -5.21 9.45
N PHE A 163 1.45 -5.30 10.76
CA PHE A 163 2.19 -4.27 11.52
C PHE A 163 3.62 -4.67 11.87
N LYS A 164 4.19 -5.65 11.20
CA LYS A 164 5.61 -5.94 11.35
C LYS A 164 6.44 -4.92 10.59
N GLU A 165 7.56 -4.50 11.15
CA GLU A 165 8.43 -3.45 10.60
C GLU A 165 7.64 -2.14 10.36
N SER A 166 7.79 -1.49 9.21
CA SER A 166 7.02 -0.30 8.85
C SER A 166 5.54 -0.57 8.54
N GLY A 167 5.15 -1.84 8.48
CA GLY A 167 3.78 -2.28 8.25
C GLY A 167 3.25 -2.01 6.85
N TYR A 168 2.19 -2.73 6.47
CA TYR A 168 1.48 -2.47 5.22
C TYR A 168 0.00 -2.84 5.29
N ALA A 169 -0.77 -2.22 4.40
CA ALA A 169 -2.14 -2.57 4.11
C ALA A 169 -2.19 -3.53 2.92
N ILE A 170 -2.99 -4.57 3.03
CA ILE A 170 -3.22 -5.57 2.00
C ILE A 170 -4.67 -5.45 1.56
N ILE A 171 -4.87 -5.14 0.30
CA ILE A 171 -6.16 -4.94 -0.32
C ILE A 171 -6.36 -6.02 -1.37
N THR A 172 -7.44 -6.82 -1.24
CA THR A 172 -7.80 -7.83 -2.24
C THR A 172 -9.08 -7.40 -2.94
N LYS A 173 -9.04 -7.25 -4.26
CA LYS A 173 -10.19 -6.81 -5.07
C LYS A 173 -11.25 -7.92 -5.15
N ASN A 174 -12.45 -7.64 -4.66
CA ASN A 174 -13.56 -8.59 -4.64
C ASN A 174 -14.50 -8.44 -5.85
N LYS A 175 -14.67 -7.21 -6.35
CA LYS A 175 -15.62 -6.88 -7.43
C LYS A 175 -15.00 -5.93 -8.45
N GLU A 176 -15.46 -6.03 -9.70
CA GLU A 176 -15.06 -5.14 -10.82
C GLU A 176 -15.88 -3.84 -10.85
N ASN A 177 -16.16 -3.26 -9.71
CA ASN A 177 -16.91 -2.01 -9.59
C ASN A 177 -15.96 -0.82 -9.46
N LEU A 178 -16.41 0.34 -9.93
CA LEU A 178 -15.76 1.62 -9.64
C LEU A 178 -15.79 1.90 -8.14
N LEU A 179 -14.72 2.48 -7.64
CA LEU A 179 -14.64 2.88 -6.23
C LEU A 179 -15.42 4.17 -5.97
N ASN A 180 -16.12 4.20 -4.84
CA ASN A 180 -16.67 5.42 -4.29
C ASN A 180 -15.58 6.29 -3.67
N LYS A 181 -15.68 7.61 -3.79
CA LYS A 181 -14.73 8.54 -3.17
C LYS A 181 -14.69 8.37 -1.65
N SER A 182 -13.51 8.48 -1.06
CA SER A 182 -13.32 8.46 0.38
C SER A 182 -14.12 9.57 1.08
N LYS A 183 -14.46 9.33 2.34
CA LYS A 183 -15.07 10.34 3.21
C LYS A 183 -14.37 10.34 4.56
N GLU A 184 -14.08 11.53 5.08
CA GLU A 184 -13.44 11.71 6.37
C GLU A 184 -14.16 10.92 7.48
N LEU A 185 -13.38 10.13 8.21
CA LEU A 185 -13.86 9.39 9.38
C LEU A 185 -13.73 10.25 10.64
N LYS A 186 -14.84 10.45 11.31
CA LYS A 186 -14.86 11.18 12.59
C LYS A 186 -14.77 10.22 13.76
N SER A 187 -13.72 10.36 14.56
CA SER A 187 -13.61 9.62 15.82
C SER A 187 -14.68 10.08 16.82
N ARG A 188 -15.38 9.10 17.42
CA ARG A 188 -16.30 9.37 18.53
C ARG A 188 -15.58 9.91 19.77
N GLU A 189 -14.27 9.74 19.89
CA GLU A 189 -13.49 10.21 21.04
C GLU A 189 -13.46 11.73 21.17
N HIS A 190 -13.53 12.44 20.06
CA HIS A 190 -13.54 13.90 20.00
C HIS A 190 -14.95 14.52 20.08
N GLY A 191 -15.98 13.70 20.22
CA GLY A 191 -17.36 14.18 20.38
C GLY A 191 -17.59 14.81 21.76
N ILE A 192 -18.37 15.91 21.83
CA ILE A 192 -18.74 16.64 23.08
C ILE A 192 -19.26 15.66 24.14
N LYS A 193 -20.10 14.68 23.77
CA LYS A 193 -20.59 13.65 24.70
C LYS A 193 -19.48 12.82 25.34
N ASN A 194 -18.40 12.51 24.58
CA ASN A 194 -17.28 11.74 25.13
C ASN A 194 -16.33 12.61 25.96
N LEU A 195 -16.18 13.88 25.60
CA LEU A 195 -15.45 14.84 26.43
C LEU A 195 -16.14 14.96 27.80
N LEU A 196 -17.46 15.15 27.84
CA LEU A 196 -18.25 15.17 29.09
C LEU A 196 -18.13 13.86 29.88
N ARG A 197 -18.20 12.68 29.21
CA ARG A 197 -17.99 11.38 29.86
C ARG A 197 -16.60 11.23 30.46
N LYS A 198 -15.55 11.74 29.81
CA LYS A 198 -14.18 11.73 30.36
C LYS A 198 -14.07 12.61 31.62
N ILE A 199 -14.77 13.76 31.65
CA ILE A 199 -14.82 14.64 32.83
C ILE A 199 -15.58 13.95 33.98
N TYR A 200 -16.74 13.36 33.70
CA TYR A 200 -17.54 12.64 34.72
C TYR A 200 -16.85 11.40 35.26
N LYS A 201 -16.11 10.63 34.42
CA LYS A 201 -15.36 9.44 34.87
C LYS A 201 -14.09 9.79 35.65
N ARG A 202 -13.53 11.01 35.50
CA ARG A 202 -12.37 11.47 36.27
C ARG A 202 -12.73 11.92 37.71
N ASN A 203 -14.04 12.09 38.01
CA ASN A 203 -14.55 12.29 39.34
C ASN A 203 -15.45 11.09 39.76
N PRO A 204 -14.87 9.91 40.05
CA PRO A 204 -15.64 8.93 40.79
C PRO A 204 -15.89 9.52 42.17
N LYS A 205 -17.13 9.93 42.45
CA LYS A 205 -17.53 10.13 43.83
C LYS A 205 -17.39 8.80 44.55
N ASN A 206 -16.66 8.82 45.68
CA ASN A 206 -16.48 7.78 46.67
C ASN A 206 -17.55 6.72 46.71
#